data_769ecb8a5d6afc79592620e772715f50
#
_entry.id   769ecb8a5d6afc79592620e772715f50
#
_cell.length_a   1.000
_cell.length_b   1.000
_cell.length_c   1.000
_cell.angle_alpha   90.00
_cell.angle_beta   90.00
_cell.angle_gamma   90.00
#
_symmetry.space_group_name_H-M   'P 1'
#
loop_
_entity.id
_entity.type
_entity.pdbx_description
1 polymer ?
#
loop_
_entity_poly.entity_id
_entity_poly.type
_entity_poly.pdbx_seq_one_letter_code
_entity_poly.pdbx_strand_id
1 'polypeptide(L)'
;MELKKYLLTTATVVTLALPALTTAAERIVFGGGPAGGTFQVVANAIQVYGPVKESEDYQVKAQSSAGSIENLRKVNQGKSDFGVVYSGHVYLGREGLLKNDTNKYEDVMAVSFLYGAPAQLVVRKGSGIKSVKDLEGKKVGVGNAGSGAFANCELFFTHMGIWDKIERNAMGYNDAANAFGNNQLDAFWLFTAFPSGAVIMAAQTNDIDLVDLGKDAEESGFYEKYPYFSKLAVPGGTYKGVDRDSPSFQDSALWVANSEVSDEIVYDLLSKIYTDEGLAYMREQKKTFKDMSVGRGVDGIVTPLHPGAEKFWKDKGIL
;
A
#
# COMPACT_ATOMS: atom_id res chain seq x y z
N MET A 1 95.76 12.73 -0.18
CA MET A 1 94.93 11.54 -0.38
C MET A 1 93.60 11.79 0.37
N GLU A 2 92.62 12.43 -0.33
CA GLU A 2 91.40 12.84 0.31
C GLU A 2 90.33 11.78 0.07
N LEU A 3 89.68 11.26 1.16
CA LEU A 3 88.56 10.36 1.12
C LEU A 3 87.29 11.20 1.01
N LYS A 4 86.60 11.13 -0.14
CA LYS A 4 85.24 11.65 -0.32
C LYS A 4 84.23 10.71 0.35
N LYS A 5 83.54 11.22 1.39
CA LYS A 5 82.37 10.57 2.01
C LYS A 5 81.09 10.82 1.15
N TYR A 6 80.50 9.75 0.64
CA TYR A 6 79.19 9.81 0.02
C TYR A 6 78.11 9.62 1.11
N LEU A 7 77.32 10.67 1.36
CA LEU A 7 76.07 10.54 2.15
C LEU A 7 74.94 9.98 1.23
N LEU A 8 74.49 8.77 1.50
CA LEU A 8 73.31 8.26 0.95
C LEU A 8 72.09 8.79 1.79
N THR A 9 71.24 9.64 1.19
CA THR A 9 70.03 10.09 1.80
C THR A 9 68.89 9.11 1.37
N THR A 10 68.46 8.27 2.31
CA THR A 10 67.30 7.37 2.10
C THR A 10 66.03 8.19 2.28
N ALA A 11 65.31 8.44 1.22
CA ALA A 11 63.98 9.06 1.28
C ALA A 11 62.94 7.99 1.67
N THR A 12 62.44 8.09 2.88
CA THR A 12 61.33 7.23 3.35
C THR A 12 60.00 7.82 2.82
N VAL A 13 59.39 7.14 1.84
CA VAL A 13 58.07 7.49 1.36
C VAL A 13 57.03 6.96 2.39
N VAL A 14 56.46 7.85 3.18
CA VAL A 14 55.33 7.55 4.07
C VAL A 14 54.05 7.58 3.23
N THR A 15 53.55 6.43 2.86
CA THR A 15 52.22 6.28 2.25
C THR A 15 51.15 6.47 3.35
N LEU A 16 50.53 7.63 3.41
CA LEU A 16 49.35 7.87 4.21
C LEU A 16 48.17 7.08 3.58
N ALA A 17 47.86 5.93 4.16
CA ALA A 17 46.60 5.23 3.90
C ALA A 17 45.48 6.07 4.52
N LEU A 18 44.72 6.78 3.70
CA LEU A 18 43.44 7.39 4.12
C LEU A 18 42.50 6.25 4.52
N PRO A 19 41.92 6.28 5.72
CA PRO A 19 40.88 5.32 6.06
C PRO A 19 39.72 5.56 5.09
N ALA A 20 39.30 4.49 4.40
CA ALA A 20 38.05 4.49 3.67
C ALA A 20 36.92 4.77 4.70
N LEU A 21 36.26 5.90 4.58
CA LEU A 21 35.05 6.19 5.34
C LEU A 21 34.00 5.17 4.87
N THR A 22 33.88 4.06 5.60
CA THR A 22 32.70 3.20 5.46
C THR A 22 31.51 4.01 5.97
N THR A 23 30.73 4.57 5.07
CA THR A 23 29.43 5.14 5.41
C THR A 23 28.56 3.99 5.94
N ALA A 24 28.02 4.16 7.15
CA ALA A 24 27.05 3.19 7.68
C ALA A 24 25.85 3.12 6.73
N ALA A 25 25.34 1.90 6.51
CA ALA A 25 24.15 1.68 5.68
C ALA A 25 23.00 2.58 6.13
N GLU A 26 22.35 3.25 5.19
CA GLU A 26 21.22 4.15 5.46
C GLU A 26 20.02 3.36 5.98
N ARG A 27 19.38 3.85 7.03
CA ARG A 27 18.19 3.20 7.58
C ARG A 27 16.94 3.71 6.87
N ILE A 28 16.27 2.83 6.15
CA ILE A 28 15.06 3.09 5.38
C ILE A 28 13.84 2.55 6.12
N VAL A 29 12.89 3.41 6.46
CA VAL A 29 11.62 3.03 7.10
C VAL A 29 10.54 2.87 6.05
N PHE A 30 9.93 1.69 5.97
CA PHE A 30 8.83 1.39 5.05
C PHE A 30 7.52 1.26 5.82
N GLY A 31 6.60 2.21 5.65
CA GLY A 31 5.26 2.20 6.22
C GLY A 31 4.37 1.13 5.56
N GLY A 32 3.98 0.14 6.35
CA GLY A 32 3.07 -0.94 5.94
C GLY A 32 1.61 -0.60 6.23
N GLY A 33 0.93 -1.44 6.98
CA GLY A 33 -0.50 -1.28 7.32
C GLY A 33 -0.90 -2.07 8.56
N PRO A 34 -2.19 -2.18 8.83
CA PRO A 34 -2.69 -2.96 9.94
C PRO A 34 -2.47 -4.47 9.71
N ALA A 35 -2.45 -5.22 10.81
CA ALA A 35 -2.37 -6.68 10.78
C ALA A 35 -3.51 -7.27 9.91
N GLY A 36 -3.20 -8.26 9.10
CA GLY A 36 -4.12 -8.87 8.12
C GLY A 36 -4.29 -8.08 6.83
N GLY A 37 -3.76 -6.86 6.72
CA GLY A 37 -3.79 -6.02 5.53
C GLY A 37 -2.64 -6.30 4.55
N THR A 38 -2.88 -6.10 3.26
CA THR A 38 -1.89 -6.35 2.20
C THR A 38 -0.71 -5.36 2.27
N PHE A 39 -0.91 -4.14 2.72
CA PHE A 39 0.15 -3.14 2.88
C PHE A 39 1.27 -3.63 3.80
N GLN A 40 0.91 -4.28 4.94
CA GLN A 40 1.91 -4.84 5.84
C GLN A 40 2.68 -6.00 5.20
N VAL A 41 2.01 -6.80 4.36
CA VAL A 41 2.68 -7.89 3.62
C VAL A 41 3.69 -7.32 2.63
N VAL A 42 3.38 -6.22 1.91
CA VAL A 42 4.34 -5.53 1.01
C VAL A 42 5.58 -5.11 1.77
N ALA A 43 5.41 -4.34 2.85
CA ALA A 43 6.54 -3.80 3.60
C ALA A 43 7.43 -4.92 4.17
N ASN A 44 6.82 -5.96 4.74
CA ASN A 44 7.55 -7.12 5.27
C ASN A 44 8.28 -7.89 4.17
N ALA A 45 7.63 -8.12 3.02
CA ALA A 45 8.23 -8.84 1.90
C ALA A 45 9.47 -8.12 1.37
N ILE A 46 9.38 -6.80 1.16
CA ILE A 46 10.53 -6.00 0.71
C ILE A 46 11.66 -6.03 1.75
N GLN A 47 11.36 -5.88 3.04
CA GLN A 47 12.37 -5.93 4.11
C GLN A 47 13.17 -7.22 4.13
N VAL A 48 12.53 -8.38 3.91
CA VAL A 48 13.18 -9.69 4.07
C VAL A 48 13.66 -10.31 2.74
N TYR A 49 13.36 -9.67 1.60
CA TYR A 49 13.86 -10.14 0.31
C TYR A 49 15.38 -10.13 0.26
N GLY A 50 16.02 -11.28 -0.06
CA GLY A 50 17.46 -11.46 0.02
C GLY A 50 18.28 -10.33 -0.61
N PRO A 51 18.08 -10.00 -1.91
CA PRO A 51 18.82 -8.92 -2.57
C PRO A 51 18.66 -7.54 -1.93
N VAL A 52 17.52 -7.26 -1.30
CA VAL A 52 17.29 -6.00 -0.55
C VAL A 52 17.97 -6.05 0.82
N LYS A 53 17.82 -7.16 1.54
CA LYS A 53 18.37 -7.37 2.89
C LYS A 53 19.92 -7.34 2.90
N GLU A 54 20.55 -7.79 1.82
CA GLU A 54 22.00 -7.88 1.66
C GLU A 54 22.63 -6.60 1.08
N SER A 55 21.86 -5.51 0.92
CA SER A 55 22.40 -4.22 0.49
C SER A 55 23.40 -3.67 1.51
N GLU A 56 24.54 -3.20 1.03
CA GLU A 56 25.56 -2.51 1.85
C GLU A 56 25.22 -1.02 2.02
N ASP A 57 24.39 -0.45 1.12
CA ASP A 57 24.09 0.97 1.09
C ASP A 57 22.93 1.35 2.03
N TYR A 58 21.98 0.42 2.25
CA TYR A 58 20.80 0.70 3.07
C TYR A 58 20.22 -0.55 3.74
N GLN A 59 19.42 -0.32 4.79
CA GLN A 59 18.64 -1.36 5.48
C GLN A 59 17.18 -0.97 5.56
N VAL A 60 16.30 -1.73 4.89
CA VAL A 60 14.85 -1.52 4.95
C VAL A 60 14.27 -2.10 6.24
N LYS A 61 13.46 -1.29 6.94
CA LYS A 61 12.70 -1.70 8.11
C LYS A 61 11.21 -1.44 7.91
N ALA A 62 10.44 -2.51 7.84
CA ALA A 62 8.98 -2.44 7.80
C ALA A 62 8.43 -1.95 9.15
N GLN A 63 7.46 -1.04 9.10
CA GLN A 63 6.77 -0.50 10.26
C GLN A 63 5.26 -0.60 10.05
N SER A 64 4.53 -1.06 11.06
CA SER A 64 3.07 -1.08 11.00
C SER A 64 2.49 0.33 11.06
N SER A 65 1.32 0.50 10.47
CA SER A 65 0.55 1.74 10.49
C SER A 65 -0.96 1.44 10.44
N ALA A 66 -1.79 2.47 10.58
CA ALA A 66 -3.21 2.34 10.29
C ALA A 66 -3.51 2.18 8.78
N GLY A 67 -2.54 2.47 7.91
CA GLY A 67 -2.65 2.32 6.45
C GLY A 67 -2.49 3.64 5.69
N SER A 68 -3.18 3.77 4.56
CA SER A 68 -2.94 4.76 3.52
C SER A 68 -2.81 6.21 4.01
N ILE A 69 -3.75 6.71 4.79
CA ILE A 69 -3.73 8.13 5.25
C ILE A 69 -2.60 8.38 6.25
N GLU A 70 -2.35 7.43 7.16
CA GLU A 70 -1.23 7.55 8.09
C GLU A 70 0.11 7.49 7.35
N ASN A 71 0.26 6.58 6.37
CA ASN A 71 1.46 6.48 5.55
C ASN A 71 1.70 7.77 4.74
N LEU A 72 0.65 8.29 4.11
CA LEU A 72 0.72 9.58 3.39
C LEU A 72 1.32 10.69 4.27
N ARG A 73 0.80 10.83 5.51
CA ARG A 73 1.28 11.83 6.46
C ARG A 73 2.71 11.58 6.91
N LYS A 74 3.04 10.32 7.24
CA LYS A 74 4.39 9.95 7.71
C LYS A 74 5.44 10.13 6.61
N VAL A 75 5.12 9.73 5.39
CA VAL A 75 6.02 9.90 4.23
C VAL A 75 6.24 11.38 3.96
N ASN A 76 5.19 12.20 3.90
CA ASN A 76 5.36 13.65 3.69
C ASN A 76 6.20 14.33 4.78
N GLN A 77 6.17 13.81 6.01
CA GLN A 77 6.92 14.37 7.15
C GLN A 77 8.34 13.80 7.27
N GLY A 78 8.79 12.95 6.36
CA GLY A 78 10.07 12.25 6.45
C GLY A 78 10.17 11.30 7.65
N LYS A 79 9.04 10.91 8.27
CA LYS A 79 8.98 9.92 9.37
C LYS A 79 9.00 8.48 8.85
N SER A 80 8.68 8.29 7.60
CA SER A 80 8.87 7.08 6.82
C SER A 80 9.40 7.49 5.46
N ASP A 81 10.39 6.76 4.97
CA ASP A 81 11.01 7.01 3.68
C ASP A 81 10.09 6.50 2.56
N PHE A 82 9.46 5.35 2.80
CA PHE A 82 8.50 4.73 1.90
C PHE A 82 7.19 4.40 2.60
N GLY A 83 6.16 4.16 1.80
CA GLY A 83 4.89 3.65 2.29
C GLY A 83 4.03 3.07 1.19
N VAL A 84 2.95 2.39 1.57
CA VAL A 84 1.88 2.02 0.65
C VAL A 84 0.72 2.95 0.85
N VAL A 85 0.30 3.63 -0.24
CA VAL A 85 -0.79 4.63 -0.23
C VAL A 85 -1.70 4.38 -1.44
N TYR A 86 -2.99 4.58 -1.31
CA TYR A 86 -3.91 4.53 -2.46
C TYR A 86 -3.72 5.76 -3.35
N SER A 87 -3.79 5.56 -4.67
CA SER A 87 -3.60 6.61 -5.68
C SER A 87 -4.53 7.81 -5.45
N GLY A 88 -5.81 7.56 -5.17
CA GLY A 88 -6.78 8.62 -4.83
C GLY A 88 -6.35 9.44 -3.62
N HIS A 89 -5.77 8.81 -2.58
CA HIS A 89 -5.29 9.53 -1.40
C HIS A 89 -4.01 10.33 -1.67
N VAL A 90 -3.10 9.83 -2.53
CA VAL A 90 -1.93 10.63 -2.97
C VAL A 90 -2.41 11.87 -3.71
N TYR A 91 -3.34 11.70 -4.67
CA TYR A 91 -3.92 12.81 -5.42
C TYR A 91 -4.61 13.84 -4.51
N LEU A 92 -5.59 13.37 -3.70
CA LEU A 92 -6.34 14.26 -2.80
C LEU A 92 -5.43 14.94 -1.77
N GLY A 93 -4.42 14.24 -1.28
CA GLY A 93 -3.44 14.79 -0.35
C GLY A 93 -2.59 15.89 -0.98
N ARG A 94 -2.07 15.68 -2.17
CA ARG A 94 -1.28 16.69 -2.89
C ARG A 94 -2.09 17.94 -3.22
N GLU A 95 -3.37 17.78 -3.53
CA GLU A 95 -4.27 18.90 -3.83
C GLU A 95 -4.86 19.58 -2.57
N GLY A 96 -4.63 19.04 -1.36
CA GLY A 96 -5.23 19.56 -0.13
C GLY A 96 -6.75 19.33 -0.04
N LEU A 97 -7.22 18.24 -0.67
CA LEU A 97 -8.64 17.88 -0.79
C LEU A 97 -9.06 16.73 0.13
N LEU A 98 -8.17 16.28 1.03
CA LEU A 98 -8.55 15.28 2.02
C LEU A 98 -9.61 15.85 2.98
N LYS A 99 -10.58 15.00 3.34
CA LYS A 99 -11.64 15.40 4.26
C LYS A 99 -11.07 15.86 5.61
N ASN A 100 -11.43 17.07 6.05
CA ASN A 100 -10.96 17.71 7.29
C ASN A 100 -9.44 17.89 7.37
N ASP A 101 -8.73 17.89 6.26
CA ASP A 101 -7.30 18.06 6.19
C ASP A 101 -6.91 18.77 4.89
N THR A 102 -6.68 20.08 4.99
CA THR A 102 -6.36 20.95 3.84
C THR A 102 -4.86 21.09 3.63
N ASN A 103 -4.03 20.33 4.36
CA ASN A 103 -2.59 20.32 4.12
C ASN A 103 -2.30 19.69 2.76
N LYS A 104 -1.31 20.23 2.08
CA LYS A 104 -0.77 19.66 0.86
C LYS A 104 0.40 18.73 1.17
N TYR A 105 0.35 17.54 0.62
CA TYR A 105 1.34 16.49 0.84
C TYR A 105 2.23 16.37 -0.41
N GLU A 106 2.99 17.45 -0.71
CA GLU A 106 3.78 17.59 -1.94
C GLU A 106 5.06 16.73 -1.94
N ASP A 107 5.56 16.36 -0.75
CA ASP A 107 6.74 15.51 -0.60
C ASP A 107 6.45 14.01 -0.75
N VAL A 108 5.19 13.64 -1.03
CA VAL A 108 4.83 12.25 -1.35
C VAL A 108 4.87 12.05 -2.86
N MET A 109 5.79 11.23 -3.33
CA MET A 109 5.98 10.93 -4.74
C MET A 109 5.70 9.46 -5.04
N ALA A 110 5.09 9.17 -6.19
CA ALA A 110 4.80 7.80 -6.58
C ALA A 110 6.08 7.06 -7.01
N VAL A 111 6.17 5.77 -6.69
CA VAL A 111 7.28 4.89 -7.07
C VAL A 111 6.80 3.82 -8.05
N SER A 112 5.78 3.06 -7.67
CA SER A 112 5.21 2.04 -8.54
C SER A 112 3.79 1.64 -8.14
N PHE A 113 3.06 1.08 -9.11
CA PHE A 113 1.84 0.34 -8.89
C PHE A 113 2.16 -1.02 -8.25
N LEU A 114 1.36 -1.41 -7.27
CA LEU A 114 1.49 -2.71 -6.60
C LEU A 114 0.33 -3.65 -6.94
N TYR A 115 -0.91 -3.20 -6.74
CA TYR A 115 -2.12 -3.98 -7.01
C TYR A 115 -3.38 -3.13 -6.94
N GLY A 116 -4.47 -3.63 -7.53
CA GLY A 116 -5.80 -3.05 -7.34
C GLY A 116 -6.43 -3.49 -6.01
N ALA A 117 -6.95 -2.54 -5.25
CA ALA A 117 -7.58 -2.79 -3.96
C ALA A 117 -9.10 -2.54 -4.06
N PRO A 118 -9.94 -3.59 -4.18
CA PRO A 118 -11.38 -3.42 -4.22
C PRO A 118 -11.99 -3.18 -2.84
N ALA A 119 -13.10 -2.47 -2.85
CA ALA A 119 -14.04 -2.44 -1.75
C ALA A 119 -14.69 -3.82 -1.57
N GLN A 120 -14.86 -4.26 -0.33
CA GLN A 120 -15.57 -5.48 0.01
C GLN A 120 -16.47 -5.20 1.21
N LEU A 121 -17.77 -5.44 1.07
CA LEU A 121 -18.75 -5.36 2.17
C LEU A 121 -19.25 -6.75 2.46
N VAL A 122 -18.81 -7.31 3.57
CA VAL A 122 -19.15 -8.66 4.02
C VAL A 122 -20.41 -8.62 4.86
N VAL A 123 -21.35 -9.49 4.55
CA VAL A 123 -22.63 -9.64 5.24
C VAL A 123 -22.92 -11.13 5.48
N ARG A 124 -23.89 -11.44 6.35
CA ARG A 124 -24.38 -12.82 6.48
C ARG A 124 -25.28 -13.16 5.30
N LYS A 125 -25.10 -14.36 4.77
CA LYS A 125 -25.99 -14.93 3.75
C LYS A 125 -27.42 -14.98 4.29
N GLY A 126 -28.36 -14.47 3.52
CA GLY A 126 -29.76 -14.40 3.97
C GLY A 126 -30.12 -13.25 4.94
N SER A 127 -29.18 -12.33 5.24
CA SER A 127 -29.43 -11.15 6.08
C SER A 127 -30.42 -10.13 5.48
N GLY A 128 -30.68 -10.24 4.18
CA GLY A 128 -31.51 -9.26 3.45
C GLY A 128 -30.72 -8.04 2.95
N ILE A 129 -29.44 -7.87 3.34
CA ILE A 129 -28.59 -6.76 2.90
C ILE A 129 -28.07 -7.07 1.50
N LYS A 130 -28.54 -6.32 0.50
CA LYS A 130 -28.18 -6.46 -0.92
C LYS A 130 -27.51 -5.21 -1.51
N SER A 131 -27.64 -4.07 -0.84
CA SER A 131 -27.10 -2.76 -1.19
C SER A 131 -26.62 -2.08 0.08
N VAL A 132 -25.73 -1.09 -0.01
CA VAL A 132 -25.34 -0.28 1.16
C VAL A 132 -26.52 0.46 1.78
N LYS A 133 -27.59 0.70 1.04
CA LYS A 133 -28.84 1.34 1.54
C LYS A 133 -29.56 0.46 2.57
N ASP A 134 -29.40 -0.86 2.50
CA ASP A 134 -30.00 -1.80 3.46
C ASP A 134 -29.28 -1.81 4.82
N LEU A 135 -28.17 -1.05 4.95
CA LEU A 135 -27.41 -0.91 6.19
C LEU A 135 -28.02 0.10 7.17
N GLU A 136 -29.11 0.80 6.84
CA GLU A 136 -29.74 1.76 7.75
C GLU A 136 -30.08 1.10 9.09
N GLY A 137 -29.60 1.69 10.20
CA GLY A 137 -29.74 1.16 11.57
C GLY A 137 -28.86 -0.06 11.90
N LYS A 138 -27.96 -0.49 11.01
CA LYS A 138 -27.09 -1.66 11.21
C LYS A 138 -25.75 -1.27 11.86
N LYS A 139 -25.17 -2.25 12.55
CA LYS A 139 -23.81 -2.17 13.14
C LYS A 139 -22.79 -2.55 12.09
N VAL A 140 -21.97 -1.60 11.65
CA VAL A 140 -21.02 -1.80 10.56
C VAL A 140 -19.60 -1.55 11.02
N GLY A 141 -18.70 -2.52 10.82
CA GLY A 141 -17.26 -2.33 10.91
C GLY A 141 -16.77 -1.52 9.72
N VAL A 142 -16.24 -0.31 9.93
CA VAL A 142 -15.94 0.66 8.85
C VAL A 142 -14.44 0.83 8.55
N GLY A 143 -13.59 -0.03 9.14
CA GLY A 143 -12.12 0.09 9.06
C GLY A 143 -11.53 0.89 10.21
N ASN A 144 -10.20 0.86 10.37
CA ASN A 144 -9.51 1.61 11.41
C ASN A 144 -9.64 3.11 11.18
N ALA A 145 -9.85 3.87 12.24
CA ALA A 145 -9.73 5.32 12.19
C ALA A 145 -8.35 5.74 11.64
N GLY A 146 -8.33 6.70 10.71
CA GLY A 146 -7.11 7.15 10.03
C GLY A 146 -6.57 6.22 8.94
N SER A 147 -7.27 5.11 8.64
CA SER A 147 -6.93 4.24 7.51
C SER A 147 -7.56 4.70 6.20
N GLY A 148 -6.95 4.28 5.08
CA GLY A 148 -7.57 4.45 3.77
C GLY A 148 -8.88 3.67 3.60
N ALA A 149 -9.01 2.52 4.27
CA ALA A 149 -10.26 1.77 4.25
C ALA A 149 -11.40 2.53 4.92
N PHE A 150 -11.14 3.17 6.07
CA PHE A 150 -12.11 4.05 6.74
C PHE A 150 -12.48 5.23 5.84
N ALA A 151 -11.47 5.92 5.27
CA ALA A 151 -11.71 7.08 4.42
C ALA A 151 -12.54 6.73 3.16
N ASN A 152 -12.26 5.59 2.52
CA ASN A 152 -13.03 5.13 1.36
C ASN A 152 -14.43 4.64 1.73
N CYS A 153 -14.61 4.03 2.91
CA CYS A 153 -15.93 3.67 3.45
C CYS A 153 -16.77 4.94 3.67
N GLU A 154 -16.20 5.92 4.37
CA GLU A 154 -16.86 7.19 4.63
C GLU A 154 -17.21 7.92 3.33
N LEU A 155 -16.29 7.97 2.36
CA LEU A 155 -16.51 8.60 1.06
C LEU A 155 -17.69 7.96 0.33
N PHE A 156 -17.67 6.63 0.18
CA PHE A 156 -18.69 5.90 -0.55
C PHE A 156 -20.04 5.94 0.17
N PHE A 157 -20.07 5.69 1.47
CA PHE A 157 -21.31 5.69 2.25
C PHE A 157 -21.91 7.09 2.39
N THR A 158 -21.10 8.16 2.41
CA THR A 158 -21.55 9.55 2.35
C THR A 158 -22.17 9.84 0.97
N HIS A 159 -21.51 9.39 -0.11
CA HIS A 159 -22.06 9.52 -1.47
C HIS A 159 -23.42 8.83 -1.61
N MET A 160 -23.56 7.64 -1.01
CA MET A 160 -24.80 6.86 -0.99
C MET A 160 -25.86 7.40 0.00
N GLY A 161 -25.53 8.44 0.81
CA GLY A 161 -26.44 9.02 1.80
C GLY A 161 -26.74 8.13 3.00
N ILE A 162 -25.83 7.17 3.33
CA ILE A 162 -26.05 6.19 4.40
C ILE A 162 -25.08 6.37 5.59
N TRP A 163 -24.00 7.15 5.45
CA TRP A 163 -22.95 7.25 6.46
C TRP A 163 -23.43 7.59 7.87
N ASP A 164 -24.38 8.54 7.99
CA ASP A 164 -24.93 8.99 9.28
C ASP A 164 -26.15 8.17 9.75
N LYS A 165 -26.54 7.15 8.98
CA LYS A 165 -27.67 6.28 9.29
C LYS A 165 -27.26 4.91 9.82
N ILE A 166 -25.96 4.62 9.91
CA ILE A 166 -25.43 3.36 10.42
C ILE A 166 -24.78 3.55 11.79
N GLU A 167 -24.71 2.48 12.59
CA GLU A 167 -23.88 2.42 13.79
C GLU A 167 -22.43 2.07 13.39
N ARG A 168 -21.56 3.08 13.33
CA ARG A 168 -20.18 2.96 12.85
C ARG A 168 -19.26 2.39 13.94
N ASN A 169 -18.56 1.33 13.63
CA ASN A 169 -17.58 0.69 14.50
C ASN A 169 -16.20 0.75 13.82
N ALA A 170 -15.36 1.70 14.26
CA ALA A 170 -14.00 1.86 13.72
C ALA A 170 -13.07 0.80 14.33
N MET A 171 -12.65 -0.18 13.53
CA MET A 171 -11.78 -1.27 13.97
C MET A 171 -11.02 -1.91 12.79
N GLY A 172 -9.95 -2.66 13.12
CA GLY A 172 -9.16 -3.40 12.13
C GLY A 172 -9.92 -4.56 11.51
N TYR A 173 -9.41 -5.06 10.38
CA TYR A 173 -10.08 -6.11 9.62
C TYR A 173 -10.28 -7.40 10.43
N ASN A 174 -9.26 -7.84 11.17
CA ASN A 174 -9.36 -9.05 11.98
C ASN A 174 -10.32 -8.86 13.16
N ASP A 175 -10.30 -7.69 13.81
CA ASP A 175 -11.20 -7.38 14.91
C ASP A 175 -12.65 -7.29 14.39
N ALA A 176 -12.87 -6.70 13.21
CA ALA A 176 -14.18 -6.65 12.57
C ALA A 176 -14.70 -8.04 12.21
N ALA A 177 -13.82 -8.92 11.68
CA ALA A 177 -14.20 -10.31 11.39
C ALA A 177 -14.56 -11.10 12.66
N ASN A 178 -13.82 -10.90 13.76
CA ASN A 178 -14.13 -11.49 15.07
C ASN A 178 -15.47 -10.96 15.63
N ALA A 179 -15.66 -9.63 15.62
CA ALA A 179 -16.89 -9.00 16.07
C ALA A 179 -18.12 -9.45 15.24
N PHE A 180 -17.93 -9.59 13.93
CA PHE A 180 -18.92 -10.16 13.03
C PHE A 180 -19.23 -11.62 13.39
N GLY A 181 -18.21 -12.46 13.59
CA GLY A 181 -18.37 -13.84 14.03
C GLY A 181 -19.16 -13.97 15.34
N ASN A 182 -18.98 -13.02 16.26
CA ASN A 182 -19.65 -12.96 17.56
C ASN A 182 -21.04 -12.26 17.52
N ASN A 183 -21.60 -11.99 16.34
CA ASN A 183 -22.87 -11.25 16.14
C ASN A 183 -22.88 -9.82 16.72
N GLN A 184 -21.72 -9.21 16.91
CA GLN A 184 -21.59 -7.83 17.37
C GLN A 184 -21.66 -6.82 16.21
N LEU A 185 -21.46 -7.28 14.96
CA LEU A 185 -21.63 -6.54 13.74
C LEU A 185 -22.62 -7.24 12.78
N ASP A 186 -23.39 -6.46 12.03
CA ASP A 186 -24.24 -6.93 10.94
C ASP A 186 -23.46 -7.06 9.63
N ALA A 187 -22.50 -6.19 9.43
CA ALA A 187 -21.63 -6.13 8.25
C ALA A 187 -20.26 -5.58 8.62
N PHE A 188 -19.25 -5.83 7.77
CA PHE A 188 -17.98 -5.13 7.87
C PHE A 188 -17.37 -4.84 6.50
N TRP A 189 -16.72 -3.68 6.43
CA TRP A 189 -16.09 -3.13 5.26
C TRP A 189 -14.60 -3.42 5.24
N LEU A 190 -14.09 -3.76 4.06
CA LEU A 190 -12.67 -3.82 3.76
C LEU A 190 -12.40 -3.03 2.47
N PHE A 191 -11.22 -2.44 2.41
CA PHE A 191 -10.70 -1.89 1.17
C PHE A 191 -9.28 -2.44 1.02
N THR A 192 -9.17 -3.56 0.35
CA THR A 192 -7.91 -4.34 0.26
C THR A 192 -8.02 -5.41 -0.80
N ALA A 193 -6.88 -5.92 -1.23
CA ALA A 193 -6.83 -7.05 -2.15
C ALA A 193 -7.55 -8.30 -1.62
N PHE A 194 -7.98 -9.14 -2.55
CA PHE A 194 -8.52 -10.47 -2.26
C PHE A 194 -7.51 -11.58 -2.67
N PRO A 195 -7.57 -12.78 -2.02
CA PRO A 195 -8.36 -13.05 -0.83
C PRO A 195 -7.82 -12.33 0.42
N SER A 196 -8.72 -11.82 1.27
CA SER A 196 -8.39 -11.23 2.55
C SER A 196 -8.48 -12.26 3.67
N GLY A 197 -7.46 -12.32 4.54
CA GLY A 197 -7.44 -13.22 5.69
C GLY A 197 -8.64 -13.01 6.63
N ALA A 198 -9.06 -11.75 6.82
CA ALA A 198 -10.21 -11.43 7.66
C ALA A 198 -11.53 -11.97 7.09
N VAL A 199 -11.72 -11.91 5.75
CA VAL A 199 -12.91 -12.48 5.12
C VAL A 199 -12.89 -14.01 5.18
N ILE A 200 -11.70 -14.63 4.95
CA ILE A 200 -11.54 -16.08 5.11
C ILE A 200 -11.91 -16.49 6.54
N MET A 201 -11.43 -15.77 7.55
CA MET A 201 -11.74 -16.04 8.97
C MET A 201 -13.25 -15.95 9.25
N ALA A 202 -13.92 -14.90 8.78
CA ALA A 202 -15.37 -14.75 8.91
C ALA A 202 -16.14 -15.89 8.23
N ALA A 203 -15.68 -16.36 7.06
CA ALA A 203 -16.28 -17.45 6.29
C ALA A 203 -16.08 -18.84 6.91
N GLN A 204 -15.17 -18.98 7.87
CA GLN A 204 -14.99 -20.25 8.60
C GLN A 204 -16.11 -20.53 9.58
N THR A 205 -16.67 -19.49 10.18
CA THR A 205 -17.66 -19.58 11.26
C THR A 205 -19.05 -19.10 10.89
N ASN A 206 -19.20 -18.45 9.73
CA ASN A 206 -20.47 -17.90 9.23
C ASN A 206 -20.68 -18.23 7.75
N ASP A 207 -21.93 -18.38 7.36
CA ASP A 207 -22.29 -18.32 5.95
C ASP A 207 -22.32 -16.84 5.53
N ILE A 208 -21.37 -16.44 4.68
CA ILE A 208 -21.19 -15.05 4.27
C ILE A 208 -21.65 -14.83 2.84
N ASP A 209 -21.89 -13.56 2.50
CA ASP A 209 -22.00 -13.05 1.15
C ASP A 209 -21.25 -11.71 1.03
N LEU A 210 -20.95 -11.29 -0.20
CA LEU A 210 -20.44 -9.96 -0.52
C LEU A 210 -21.52 -9.15 -1.21
N VAL A 211 -21.73 -7.91 -0.77
CA VAL A 211 -22.66 -6.98 -1.41
C VAL A 211 -22.14 -6.56 -2.78
N ASP A 212 -23.01 -6.42 -3.77
CA ASP A 212 -22.72 -5.87 -5.10
C ASP A 212 -22.54 -4.34 -5.01
N LEU A 213 -21.32 -3.93 -4.66
CA LEU A 213 -20.98 -2.51 -4.57
C LEU A 213 -20.76 -1.87 -5.93
N GLY A 214 -20.48 -2.66 -6.97
CA GLY A 214 -20.33 -2.18 -8.34
C GLY A 214 -21.62 -1.62 -8.89
N LYS A 215 -22.74 -2.31 -8.63
CA LYS A 215 -24.07 -1.83 -8.98
C LYS A 215 -24.41 -0.52 -8.25
N ASP A 216 -24.21 -0.47 -6.93
CA ASP A 216 -24.46 0.73 -6.13
C ASP A 216 -23.62 1.92 -6.64
N ALA A 217 -22.34 1.69 -6.98
CA ALA A 217 -21.45 2.73 -7.51
C ALA A 217 -21.88 3.23 -8.89
N GLU A 218 -22.33 2.34 -9.79
CA GLU A 218 -22.75 2.69 -11.14
C GLU A 218 -24.07 3.47 -11.13
N GLU A 219 -25.09 2.97 -10.42
CA GLU A 219 -26.41 3.59 -10.35
C GLU A 219 -26.40 4.95 -9.61
N SER A 220 -25.41 5.23 -8.77
CA SER A 220 -25.29 6.48 -8.00
C SER A 220 -24.49 7.57 -8.69
N GLY A 221 -23.85 7.31 -9.84
CA GLY A 221 -22.92 8.25 -10.47
C GLY A 221 -21.58 8.40 -9.70
N PHE A 222 -21.18 7.36 -8.96
CA PHE A 222 -19.97 7.40 -8.14
C PHE A 222 -18.71 7.55 -8.99
N TYR A 223 -18.62 6.84 -10.13
CA TYR A 223 -17.47 6.89 -11.01
C TYR A 223 -17.29 8.23 -11.71
N GLU A 224 -18.39 8.92 -12.05
CA GLU A 224 -18.37 10.25 -12.66
C GLU A 224 -17.85 11.29 -11.67
N LYS A 225 -18.21 11.13 -10.39
CA LYS A 225 -17.80 12.06 -9.34
C LYS A 225 -16.37 11.80 -8.84
N TYR A 226 -15.93 10.54 -8.87
CA TYR A 226 -14.64 10.11 -8.34
C TYR A 226 -13.88 9.25 -9.38
N PRO A 227 -13.32 9.88 -10.44
CA PRO A 227 -12.80 9.18 -11.62
C PRO A 227 -11.51 8.39 -11.37
N TYR A 228 -10.90 8.49 -10.19
CA TYR A 228 -9.76 7.68 -9.79
C TYR A 228 -10.14 6.27 -9.31
N PHE A 229 -11.43 6.00 -9.08
CA PHE A 229 -11.91 4.64 -8.89
C PHE A 229 -12.24 3.96 -10.22
N SER A 230 -12.00 2.67 -10.28
CA SER A 230 -12.32 1.83 -11.44
C SER A 230 -13.11 0.60 -11.04
N LYS A 231 -13.79 -0.02 -12.02
CA LYS A 231 -14.56 -1.25 -11.80
C LYS A 231 -13.63 -2.43 -11.57
N LEU A 232 -13.98 -3.28 -10.62
CA LEU A 232 -13.36 -4.58 -10.39
C LEU A 232 -14.40 -5.53 -9.78
N ALA A 233 -14.33 -6.82 -10.09
CA ALA A 233 -15.12 -7.84 -9.41
C ALA A 233 -14.23 -8.74 -8.57
N VAL A 234 -14.68 -9.12 -7.36
CA VAL A 234 -14.12 -10.23 -6.62
C VAL A 234 -14.68 -11.52 -7.23
N PRO A 235 -13.83 -12.41 -7.80
CA PRO A 235 -14.30 -13.61 -8.49
C PRO A 235 -15.03 -14.57 -7.55
N GLY A 236 -16.07 -15.21 -8.07
CA GLY A 236 -16.76 -16.32 -7.39
C GLY A 236 -15.78 -17.43 -6.99
N GLY A 237 -16.01 -18.06 -5.85
CA GLY A 237 -15.11 -19.06 -5.28
C GLY A 237 -13.88 -18.49 -4.58
N THR A 238 -13.67 -17.17 -4.55
CA THR A 238 -12.59 -16.52 -3.76
C THR A 238 -12.75 -16.79 -2.27
N TYR A 239 -14.00 -16.79 -1.79
CA TYR A 239 -14.35 -17.08 -0.40
C TYR A 239 -15.35 -18.21 -0.30
N LYS A 240 -15.25 -19.03 0.75
CA LYS A 240 -16.18 -20.13 1.01
C LYS A 240 -17.63 -19.58 1.09
N GLY A 241 -18.52 -20.14 0.32
CA GLY A 241 -19.95 -19.77 0.30
C GLY A 241 -20.32 -18.60 -0.61
N VAL A 242 -19.33 -17.94 -1.24
CA VAL A 242 -19.53 -16.88 -2.23
C VAL A 242 -19.15 -17.43 -3.61
N ASP A 243 -20.13 -18.03 -4.32
CA ASP A 243 -19.87 -18.74 -5.57
C ASP A 243 -20.04 -17.87 -6.82
N ARG A 244 -20.64 -16.68 -6.66
CA ARG A 244 -20.83 -15.69 -7.74
C ARG A 244 -19.73 -14.64 -7.73
N ASP A 245 -19.47 -14.05 -8.88
CA ASP A 245 -18.69 -12.81 -8.93
C ASP A 245 -19.41 -11.72 -8.13
N SER A 246 -18.62 -10.94 -7.42
CA SER A 246 -19.11 -9.82 -6.61
C SER A 246 -18.55 -8.51 -7.18
N PRO A 247 -19.31 -7.82 -8.04
CA PRO A 247 -18.90 -6.55 -8.62
C PRO A 247 -18.61 -5.50 -7.54
N SER A 248 -17.58 -4.68 -7.77
CA SER A 248 -17.14 -3.66 -6.85
C SER A 248 -16.39 -2.56 -7.58
N PHE A 249 -15.85 -1.62 -6.83
CA PHE A 249 -14.90 -0.63 -7.29
C PHE A 249 -13.57 -0.76 -6.55
N GLN A 250 -12.51 -0.27 -7.16
CA GLN A 250 -11.15 -0.33 -6.63
C GLN A 250 -10.41 0.99 -6.78
N ASP A 251 -9.36 1.14 -5.97
CA ASP A 251 -8.28 2.12 -6.14
C ASP A 251 -6.94 1.38 -6.32
N SER A 252 -5.96 2.02 -6.92
CA SER A 252 -4.61 1.48 -7.06
C SER A 252 -3.82 1.66 -5.76
N ALA A 253 -3.28 0.56 -5.23
CA ALA A 253 -2.30 0.63 -4.17
C ALA A 253 -0.93 0.93 -4.77
N LEU A 254 -0.33 2.05 -4.38
CA LEU A 254 0.96 2.52 -4.86
C LEU A 254 2.03 2.36 -3.78
N TRP A 255 3.22 1.99 -4.18
CA TRP A 255 4.43 2.27 -3.43
C TRP A 255 4.75 3.76 -3.62
N VAL A 256 4.93 4.50 -2.54
CA VAL A 256 5.31 5.90 -2.54
C VAL A 256 6.61 6.11 -1.77
N ALA A 257 7.31 7.20 -2.09
CA ALA A 257 8.52 7.64 -1.40
C ALA A 257 8.36 9.09 -0.91
N ASN A 258 9.12 9.46 0.12
CA ASN A 258 9.39 10.86 0.41
C ASN A 258 10.32 11.43 -0.67
N SER A 259 10.13 12.68 -1.07
CA SER A 259 10.91 13.34 -2.12
C SER A 259 12.40 13.48 -1.82
N GLU A 260 12.81 13.40 -0.54
CA GLU A 260 14.21 13.49 -0.09
C GLU A 260 14.95 12.14 -0.12
N VAL A 261 14.27 11.03 -0.38
CA VAL A 261 14.95 9.73 -0.56
C VAL A 261 15.83 9.78 -1.80
N SER A 262 17.06 9.24 -1.73
CA SER A 262 17.96 9.34 -2.88
C SER A 262 17.44 8.60 -4.10
N ASP A 263 17.68 9.16 -5.28
CA ASP A 263 17.26 8.57 -6.56
C ASP A 263 17.87 7.19 -6.76
N GLU A 264 19.11 7.00 -6.28
CA GLU A 264 19.85 5.76 -6.36
C GLU A 264 19.19 4.65 -5.54
N ILE A 265 18.74 4.94 -4.31
CA ILE A 265 18.05 3.96 -3.45
C ILE A 265 16.71 3.56 -4.06
N VAL A 266 15.92 4.51 -4.56
CA VAL A 266 14.64 4.21 -5.21
C VAL A 266 14.85 3.36 -6.47
N TYR A 267 15.82 3.73 -7.30
CA TYR A 267 16.15 3.00 -8.53
C TYR A 267 16.65 1.58 -8.21
N ASP A 268 17.55 1.44 -7.24
CA ASP A 268 18.12 0.14 -6.85
C ASP A 268 17.05 -0.81 -6.29
N LEU A 269 16.19 -0.31 -5.39
CA LEU A 269 15.07 -1.10 -4.86
C LEU A 269 14.14 -1.60 -5.97
N LEU A 270 13.77 -0.73 -6.92
CA LEU A 270 12.98 -1.13 -8.08
C LEU A 270 13.72 -2.16 -8.94
N SER A 271 15.02 -1.97 -9.15
CA SER A 271 15.86 -2.88 -9.94
C SER A 271 15.95 -4.28 -9.33
N LYS A 272 15.91 -4.41 -8.01
CA LYS A 272 15.90 -5.68 -7.30
C LYS A 272 14.53 -6.35 -7.31
N ILE A 273 13.45 -5.58 -7.11
CA ILE A 273 12.07 -6.11 -7.01
C ILE A 273 11.47 -6.41 -8.39
N TYR A 274 11.69 -5.57 -9.40
CA TYR A 274 11.10 -5.73 -10.74
C TYR A 274 11.99 -6.55 -11.69
N THR A 275 12.58 -7.62 -11.16
CA THR A 275 13.16 -8.74 -11.91
C THR A 275 12.19 -9.91 -11.94
N ASP A 276 12.41 -10.89 -12.81
CA ASP A 276 11.59 -12.12 -12.86
C ASP A 276 11.62 -12.85 -11.50
N GLU A 277 12.78 -12.90 -10.85
CA GLU A 277 12.97 -13.50 -9.53
C GLU A 277 12.26 -12.71 -8.44
N GLY A 278 12.45 -11.39 -8.39
CA GLY A 278 11.81 -10.52 -7.40
C GLY A 278 10.29 -10.54 -7.51
N LEU A 279 9.76 -10.48 -8.72
CA LEU A 279 8.31 -10.59 -8.97
C LEU A 279 7.76 -11.98 -8.63
N ALA A 280 8.52 -13.06 -8.88
CA ALA A 280 8.15 -14.41 -8.46
C ALA A 280 8.10 -14.50 -6.92
N TYR A 281 9.14 -14.02 -6.25
CA TYR A 281 9.19 -13.93 -4.79
C TYR A 281 7.99 -13.17 -4.21
N MET A 282 7.66 -11.98 -4.75
CA MET A 282 6.51 -11.20 -4.30
C MET A 282 5.20 -11.99 -4.44
N ARG A 283 4.99 -12.69 -5.57
CA ARG A 283 3.81 -13.54 -5.80
C ARG A 283 3.68 -14.69 -4.80
N GLU A 284 4.80 -15.25 -4.34
CA GLU A 284 4.81 -16.26 -3.28
C GLU A 284 4.35 -15.70 -1.93
N GLN A 285 4.71 -14.44 -1.62
CA GLN A 285 4.25 -13.80 -0.37
C GLN A 285 2.74 -13.57 -0.36
N LYS A 286 2.16 -13.20 -1.52
CA LYS A 286 0.72 -13.04 -1.66
C LYS A 286 0.31 -13.14 -3.14
N LYS A 287 -0.70 -13.98 -3.44
CA LYS A 287 -1.22 -14.17 -4.81
C LYS A 287 -1.64 -12.88 -5.51
N THR A 288 -2.07 -11.87 -4.74
CA THR A 288 -2.43 -10.53 -5.24
C THR A 288 -1.29 -9.85 -5.99
N PHE A 289 -0.04 -10.11 -5.63
CA PHE A 289 1.12 -9.52 -6.30
C PHE A 289 1.39 -10.08 -7.70
N LYS A 290 0.50 -10.96 -8.22
CA LYS A 290 0.42 -11.25 -9.65
C LYS A 290 0.16 -9.98 -10.49
N ASP A 291 -0.43 -8.96 -9.87
CA ASP A 291 -0.70 -7.67 -10.51
C ASP A 291 0.57 -6.84 -10.71
N MET A 292 1.62 -7.10 -9.92
CA MET A 292 2.93 -6.50 -10.10
C MET A 292 3.60 -7.07 -11.35
N SER A 293 3.92 -6.20 -12.29
CA SER A 293 4.70 -6.52 -13.48
C SER A 293 5.37 -5.26 -14.03
N VAL A 294 6.41 -5.42 -14.81
CA VAL A 294 7.09 -4.28 -15.45
C VAL A 294 6.09 -3.49 -16.30
N GLY A 295 5.28 -4.16 -17.13
CA GLY A 295 4.31 -3.50 -18.02
C GLY A 295 3.19 -2.72 -17.31
N ARG A 296 3.00 -2.96 -16.00
CA ARG A 296 1.98 -2.29 -15.18
C ARG A 296 2.58 -1.37 -14.11
N GLY A 297 3.89 -1.16 -14.13
CA GLY A 297 4.60 -0.47 -13.06
C GLY A 297 4.09 0.94 -12.73
N VAL A 298 3.43 1.59 -13.67
CA VAL A 298 2.86 2.95 -13.51
C VAL A 298 1.33 3.00 -13.59
N ASP A 299 0.64 1.86 -13.53
CA ASP A 299 -0.82 1.79 -13.59
C ASP A 299 -1.47 2.61 -12.46
N GLY A 300 -2.43 3.47 -12.83
CA GLY A 300 -3.19 4.28 -11.88
C GLY A 300 -2.37 5.36 -11.15
N ILE A 301 -1.14 5.62 -11.56
CA ILE A 301 -0.35 6.75 -11.08
C ILE A 301 -0.79 8.01 -11.82
N VAL A 302 -1.40 8.95 -11.08
CA VAL A 302 -1.90 10.23 -11.59
C VAL A 302 -1.17 11.43 -10.95
N THR A 303 -0.12 11.17 -10.18
CA THR A 303 0.70 12.15 -9.46
C THR A 303 2.15 12.01 -9.86
N PRO A 304 3.03 12.99 -9.59
CA PRO A 304 4.43 12.90 -9.96
C PRO A 304 5.12 11.64 -9.46
N LEU A 305 5.95 11.06 -10.31
CA LEU A 305 6.87 9.99 -9.95
C LEU A 305 8.09 10.57 -9.21
N HIS A 306 8.64 9.77 -8.29
CA HIS A 306 9.97 10.04 -7.73
C HIS A 306 11.03 9.96 -8.85
N PRO A 307 12.03 10.86 -8.89
CA PRO A 307 12.99 10.90 -10.02
C PRO A 307 13.71 9.57 -10.25
N GLY A 308 14.12 8.88 -9.19
CA GLY A 308 14.71 7.54 -9.28
C GLY A 308 13.75 6.49 -9.87
N ALA A 309 12.45 6.59 -9.57
CA ALA A 309 11.42 5.74 -10.17
C ALA A 309 11.15 6.10 -11.63
N GLU A 310 11.06 7.40 -11.94
CA GLU A 310 10.88 7.87 -13.32
C GLU A 310 12.01 7.38 -14.21
N LYS A 311 13.27 7.50 -13.73
CA LYS A 311 14.43 6.97 -14.44
C LYS A 311 14.31 5.47 -14.68
N PHE A 312 13.97 4.69 -13.64
CA PHE A 312 13.81 3.24 -13.76
C PHE A 312 12.75 2.86 -14.81
N TRP A 313 11.58 3.49 -14.77
CA TRP A 313 10.50 3.18 -15.71
C TRP A 313 10.81 3.60 -17.14
N LYS A 314 11.56 4.70 -17.35
CA LYS A 314 12.11 5.06 -18.67
C LYS A 314 13.11 4.04 -19.18
N ASP A 315 14.02 3.57 -18.35
CA ASP A 315 15.00 2.53 -18.70
C ASP A 315 14.33 1.18 -19.05
N LYS A 316 13.12 0.93 -18.52
CA LYS A 316 12.27 -0.24 -18.86
C LYS A 316 11.36 0.00 -20.06
N GLY A 317 11.33 1.18 -20.65
CA GLY A 317 10.50 1.53 -21.81
C GLY A 317 8.99 1.62 -21.49
N ILE A 318 8.66 1.97 -20.25
CA ILE A 318 7.27 2.11 -19.79
C ILE A 318 6.79 3.57 -19.86
N LEU A 319 7.70 4.52 -19.82
CA LEU A 319 7.49 5.97 -19.96
C LEU A 319 8.11 6.51 -21.26
#